data_731c6b4a14cbdb39726d155881930d66
#
_entry.id   731c6b4a14cbdb39726d155881930d66
#
_cell.length_a   1.000
_cell.length_b   1.000
_cell.length_c   1.000
_cell.angle_alpha   90.00
_cell.angle_beta   90.00
_cell.angle_gamma   90.00
#
_symmetry.space_group_name_H-M   'P 1'
#
loop_
_entity.id
_entity.type
_entity.pdbx_description
1 polymer ?
#
loop_
_entity_poly.entity_id
_entity_poly.type
_entity_poly.pdbx_seq_one_letter_code
_entity_poly.pdbx_strand_id
1 'polypeptide(L)'
;GMDIIATRGRAGGYQLAHRELELPELKLLVDAVQSSKFLSVKKSRELIRKLEGLASRWEAQSLQRQGYAVGRVKSMNESIYYSIDTIHTAISQDRQIAFRYFEWTMEKTVRYRRDGQLYERSPYALVWDDENYYLVAYDHTASPPGIRHYRVDKMANLSVPEESRLGKATFDGFDMAQYAKQMFGMFG
;
A
#
# COMPACT_ATOMS: atom_id res chain seq x y z
N GLY A 1 -25.33 13.59 8.34
CA GLY A 1 -26.41 13.87 7.39
C GLY A 1 -25.84 14.65 6.22
N MET A 2 -26.31 14.40 4.99
CA MET A 2 -25.91 15.17 3.81
C MET A 2 -26.74 16.46 3.81
N ASP A 3 -26.08 17.62 3.82
CA ASP A 3 -26.75 18.91 3.65
C ASP A 3 -27.01 19.14 2.16
N ILE A 4 -28.29 19.17 1.78
CA ILE A 4 -28.73 19.38 0.41
C ILE A 4 -29.29 20.80 0.30
N ILE A 5 -28.69 21.63 -0.57
CA ILE A 5 -29.21 22.96 -0.91
C ILE A 5 -30.07 22.86 -2.16
N ALA A 6 -31.32 23.33 -2.08
CA ALA A 6 -32.18 23.45 -3.23
C ALA A 6 -32.03 24.86 -3.84
N THR A 7 -31.63 24.96 -5.11
CA THR A 7 -31.61 26.19 -5.87
C THR A 7 -32.93 26.34 -6.65
N ARG A 8 -33.67 27.44 -6.44
CA ARG A 8 -34.91 27.76 -7.15
C ARG A 8 -34.58 28.57 -8.43
N GLY A 9 -35.23 28.28 -9.54
CA GLY A 9 -35.10 29.02 -10.80
C GLY A 9 -35.17 28.09 -12.02
N ARG A 10 -35.07 28.66 -13.23
CA ARG A 10 -35.15 27.94 -14.53
C ARG A 10 -34.03 26.90 -14.73
N ALA A 11 -32.96 26.99 -13.95
CA ALA A 11 -31.87 26.04 -13.81
C ALA A 11 -31.83 25.44 -12.38
N GLY A 12 -32.96 25.39 -11.71
CA GLY A 12 -33.07 24.89 -10.33
C GLY A 12 -32.73 23.42 -10.24
N GLY A 13 -32.08 23.03 -9.12
CA GLY A 13 -31.66 21.67 -8.83
C GLY A 13 -31.26 21.53 -7.37
N TYR A 14 -30.87 20.32 -7.00
CA TYR A 14 -30.34 20.03 -5.70
C TYR A 14 -28.82 19.94 -5.77
N GLN A 15 -28.12 20.67 -4.91
CA GLN A 15 -26.68 20.62 -4.74
C GLN A 15 -26.32 20.15 -3.32
N LEU A 16 -25.29 19.34 -3.19
CA LEU A 16 -24.67 19.08 -1.89
C LEU A 16 -24.01 20.36 -1.39
N ALA A 17 -24.38 20.80 -0.19
CA ALA A 17 -23.91 22.05 0.42
C ALA A 17 -22.41 21.99 0.73
N HIS A 18 -21.92 20.81 1.07
CA HIS A 18 -20.52 20.58 1.38
C HIS A 18 -20.10 19.22 0.83
N ARG A 19 -19.03 19.20 0.07
CA ARG A 19 -18.36 17.98 -0.36
C ARG A 19 -17.04 17.89 0.38
N GLU A 20 -16.74 16.73 0.92
CA GLU A 20 -15.44 16.47 1.54
C GLU A 20 -14.30 16.50 0.52
N LEU A 21 -14.61 16.14 -0.74
CA LEU A 21 -13.66 16.15 -1.87
C LEU A 21 -14.27 16.86 -3.08
N GLU A 22 -13.51 17.78 -3.67
CA GLU A 22 -13.85 18.44 -4.91
C GLU A 22 -13.57 17.55 -6.13
N LEU A 23 -14.19 17.84 -7.27
CA LEU A 23 -14.00 17.08 -8.50
C LEU A 23 -12.53 17.00 -8.98
N PRO A 24 -11.73 18.09 -8.92
CA PRO A 24 -10.30 18.00 -9.22
C PRO A 24 -9.52 17.05 -8.30
N GLU A 25 -9.87 17.03 -7.02
CA GLU A 25 -9.24 16.13 -6.03
C GLU A 25 -9.59 14.68 -6.32
N LEU A 26 -10.87 14.39 -6.64
CA LEU A 26 -11.29 13.05 -7.06
C LEU A 26 -10.57 12.59 -8.31
N LYS A 27 -10.32 13.47 -9.30
CA LYS A 27 -9.54 13.16 -10.51
C LYS A 27 -8.12 12.76 -10.15
N LEU A 28 -7.44 13.55 -9.31
CA LEU A 28 -6.08 13.23 -8.84
C LEU A 28 -6.01 11.89 -8.12
N LEU A 29 -7.00 11.58 -7.27
CA LEU A 29 -7.07 10.30 -6.57
C LEU A 29 -7.30 9.13 -7.52
N VAL A 30 -8.18 9.28 -8.51
CA VAL A 30 -8.40 8.27 -9.56
C VAL A 30 -7.12 8.03 -10.36
N ASP A 31 -6.43 9.09 -10.77
CA ASP A 31 -5.17 9.00 -11.51
C ASP A 31 -4.08 8.32 -10.68
N ALA A 32 -3.97 8.66 -9.40
CA ALA A 32 -3.03 8.01 -8.46
C ALA A 32 -3.29 6.50 -8.33
N VAL A 33 -4.56 6.11 -8.14
CA VAL A 33 -4.95 4.69 -8.07
C VAL A 33 -4.67 3.98 -9.40
N GLN A 34 -4.95 4.63 -10.52
CA GLN A 34 -4.78 4.05 -11.84
C GLN A 34 -3.31 3.89 -12.23
N SER A 35 -2.47 4.87 -11.90
CA SER A 35 -1.04 4.86 -12.20
C SER A 35 -0.24 3.95 -11.26
N SER A 36 -0.76 3.62 -10.10
CA SER A 36 -0.06 2.79 -9.11
C SER A 36 0.28 1.41 -9.65
N LYS A 37 1.56 1.05 -9.65
CA LYS A 37 2.03 -0.32 -9.94
C LYS A 37 1.78 -1.28 -8.76
N PHE A 38 1.67 -0.72 -7.57
CA PHE A 38 1.48 -1.43 -6.33
C PHE A 38 0.12 -2.15 -6.26
N LEU A 39 -0.93 -1.52 -6.76
CA LEU A 39 -2.28 -2.08 -6.74
C LEU A 39 -2.49 -3.05 -7.92
N SER A 40 -3.21 -4.15 -7.68
CA SER A 40 -3.68 -5.02 -8.75
C SER A 40 -4.72 -4.32 -9.63
N VAL A 41 -4.93 -4.84 -10.86
CA VAL A 41 -5.96 -4.32 -11.77
C VAL A 41 -7.34 -4.38 -11.12
N LYS A 42 -7.66 -5.50 -10.44
CA LYS A 42 -8.94 -5.70 -9.77
C LYS A 42 -9.14 -4.69 -8.65
N LYS A 43 -8.13 -4.52 -7.77
CA LYS A 43 -8.19 -3.60 -6.65
C LYS A 43 -8.27 -2.14 -7.09
N SER A 44 -7.55 -1.77 -8.14
CA SER A 44 -7.66 -0.43 -8.73
C SER A 44 -9.07 -0.12 -9.20
N ARG A 45 -9.70 -1.03 -9.94
CA ARG A 45 -11.10 -0.88 -10.39
C ARG A 45 -12.07 -0.73 -9.22
N GLU A 46 -11.89 -1.53 -8.18
CA GLU A 46 -12.73 -1.46 -6.98
C GLU A 46 -12.62 -0.11 -6.29
N LEU A 47 -11.39 0.40 -6.08
CA LEU A 47 -11.14 1.70 -5.46
C LEU A 47 -11.67 2.84 -6.32
N ILE A 48 -11.46 2.81 -7.64
CA ILE A 48 -11.97 3.83 -8.55
C ILE A 48 -13.50 3.90 -8.47
N ARG A 49 -14.21 2.76 -8.46
CA ARG A 49 -15.66 2.75 -8.30
C ARG A 49 -16.13 3.39 -6.97
N LYS A 50 -15.37 3.20 -5.89
CA LYS A 50 -15.66 3.84 -4.61
C LYS A 50 -15.46 5.36 -4.68
N LEU A 51 -14.39 5.83 -5.34
CA LEU A 51 -14.14 7.25 -5.57
C LEU A 51 -15.22 7.88 -6.46
N GLU A 52 -15.62 7.20 -7.53
CA GLU A 52 -16.72 7.62 -8.41
C GLU A 52 -18.05 7.78 -7.64
N GLY A 53 -18.28 6.92 -6.64
CA GLY A 53 -19.46 7.01 -5.77
C GLY A 53 -19.51 8.25 -4.88
N LEU A 54 -18.40 8.99 -4.73
CA LEU A 54 -18.34 10.28 -4.03
C LEU A 54 -18.71 11.47 -4.92
N ALA A 55 -18.77 11.25 -6.24
CA ALA A 55 -19.15 12.25 -7.24
C ALA A 55 -20.62 12.14 -7.63
N SER A 56 -21.17 13.20 -8.24
CA SER A 56 -22.47 13.11 -8.89
C SER A 56 -22.42 12.19 -10.11
N ARG A 57 -23.58 11.66 -10.54
CA ARG A 57 -23.67 10.75 -11.70
C ARG A 57 -23.02 11.31 -12.97
N TRP A 58 -23.12 12.61 -13.21
CA TRP A 58 -22.53 13.31 -14.36
C TRP A 58 -21.01 13.45 -14.24
N GLU A 59 -20.53 13.76 -13.05
CA GLU A 59 -19.10 13.90 -12.76
C GLU A 59 -18.39 12.54 -12.78
N ALA A 60 -19.03 11.47 -12.28
CA ALA A 60 -18.51 10.11 -12.33
C ALA A 60 -18.20 9.67 -13.77
N GLN A 61 -19.05 10.03 -14.75
CA GLN A 61 -18.76 9.77 -16.17
C GLN A 61 -17.52 10.52 -16.68
N SER A 62 -17.24 11.70 -16.15
CA SER A 62 -16.03 12.45 -16.47
C SER A 62 -14.77 11.80 -15.87
N LEU A 63 -14.88 11.20 -14.69
CA LEU A 63 -13.78 10.47 -14.04
C LEU A 63 -13.36 9.22 -14.85
N GLN A 64 -14.32 8.51 -15.44
CA GLN A 64 -14.04 7.30 -16.23
C GLN A 64 -13.32 7.56 -17.55
N ARG A 65 -13.48 8.72 -18.15
CA ARG A 65 -12.97 9.03 -19.51
C ARG A 65 -11.52 9.47 -19.58
N GLN A 66 -10.87 9.81 -18.49
CA GLN A 66 -9.57 10.46 -18.48
C GLN A 66 -8.38 9.58 -18.09
N GLY A 67 -8.63 8.37 -17.61
CA GLY A 67 -7.56 7.54 -17.06
C GLY A 67 -7.02 6.49 -18.02
N TYR A 68 -6.20 6.86 -18.99
CA TYR A 68 -5.36 5.91 -19.74
C TYR A 68 -3.95 5.89 -19.15
N ALA A 69 -3.72 5.10 -18.09
CA ALA A 69 -2.35 4.75 -17.72
C ALA A 69 -1.84 3.67 -18.69
N VAL A 70 -1.27 4.12 -19.80
CA VAL A 70 -0.78 3.23 -20.86
C VAL A 70 0.40 2.42 -20.34
N GLY A 71 0.29 1.08 -20.39
CA GLY A 71 1.42 0.16 -20.30
C GLY A 71 2.01 -0.09 -18.90
N ARG A 72 1.38 0.35 -17.81
CA ARG A 72 1.89 0.05 -16.46
C ARG A 72 1.54 -1.39 -16.03
N VAL A 73 2.58 -2.18 -15.79
CA VAL A 73 2.44 -3.52 -15.21
C VAL A 73 2.03 -3.37 -13.75
N LYS A 74 0.82 -3.78 -13.40
CA LYS A 74 0.29 -3.77 -12.03
C LYS A 74 0.69 -5.01 -11.26
N SER A 75 0.68 -4.91 -9.93
CA SER A 75 0.92 -6.05 -9.04
C SER A 75 -0.06 -7.20 -9.32
N MET A 76 0.42 -8.42 -9.22
CA MET A 76 -0.40 -9.63 -9.26
C MET A 76 -0.83 -10.08 -7.84
N ASN A 77 -0.33 -9.42 -6.80
CA ASN A 77 -0.65 -9.75 -5.41
C ASN A 77 -1.92 -8.98 -4.97
N GLU A 78 -3.05 -9.67 -4.89
CA GLU A 78 -4.34 -9.12 -4.47
C GLU A 78 -4.40 -8.80 -2.97
N SER A 79 -3.55 -9.39 -2.15
CA SER A 79 -3.57 -9.24 -0.69
C SER A 79 -2.61 -8.18 -0.15
N ILE A 80 -1.87 -7.51 -1.02
CA ILE A 80 -0.76 -6.63 -0.63
C ILE A 80 -1.18 -5.52 0.36
N TYR A 81 -2.36 -4.93 0.18
CA TYR A 81 -2.85 -3.88 1.08
C TYR A 81 -3.23 -4.43 2.47
N TYR A 82 -3.69 -5.67 2.55
CA TYR A 82 -3.89 -6.35 3.84
C TYR A 82 -2.55 -6.64 4.53
N SER A 83 -1.54 -7.01 3.75
CA SER A 83 -0.20 -7.23 4.29
C SER A 83 0.37 -5.95 4.92
N ILE A 84 0.14 -4.79 4.32
CA ILE A 84 0.56 -3.49 4.87
C ILE A 84 -0.16 -3.22 6.19
N ASP A 85 -1.47 -3.39 6.23
CA ASP A 85 -2.28 -3.18 7.44
C ASP A 85 -1.83 -4.12 8.58
N THR A 86 -1.59 -5.39 8.24
CA THR A 86 -1.06 -6.39 9.19
C THR A 86 0.31 -5.99 9.74
N ILE A 87 1.22 -5.48 8.89
CA ILE A 87 2.54 -5.01 9.32
C ILE A 87 2.42 -3.79 10.24
N HIS A 88 1.58 -2.81 9.91
CA HIS A 88 1.31 -1.67 10.78
C HIS A 88 0.76 -2.09 12.14
N THR A 89 -0.16 -3.05 12.14
CA THR A 89 -0.71 -3.62 13.37
C THR A 89 0.38 -4.29 14.22
N ALA A 90 1.25 -5.09 13.62
CA ALA A 90 2.36 -5.72 14.32
C ALA A 90 3.34 -4.70 14.90
N ILE A 91 3.66 -3.63 14.16
CA ILE A 91 4.51 -2.54 14.64
C ILE A 91 3.87 -1.84 15.84
N SER A 92 2.58 -1.50 15.78
CA SER A 92 1.86 -0.81 16.85
C SER A 92 1.70 -1.66 18.11
N GLN A 93 1.59 -2.97 17.96
CA GLN A 93 1.46 -3.94 19.07
C GLN A 93 2.81 -4.45 19.59
N ASP A 94 3.92 -3.98 19.08
CA ASP A 94 5.29 -4.44 19.45
C ASP A 94 5.49 -5.96 19.25
N ARG A 95 4.93 -6.51 18.14
CA ARG A 95 4.95 -7.95 17.84
C ARG A 95 5.78 -8.28 16.62
N GLN A 96 6.24 -9.52 16.55
CA GLN A 96 6.87 -10.08 15.35
C GLN A 96 5.82 -10.36 14.28
N ILE A 97 6.31 -10.58 13.05
CA ILE A 97 5.52 -11.09 11.93
C ILE A 97 6.14 -12.39 11.42
N ALA A 98 5.29 -13.27 10.91
CA ALA A 98 5.70 -14.48 10.21
C ALA A 98 5.12 -14.49 8.80
N PHE A 99 5.94 -14.82 7.80
CA PHE A 99 5.53 -14.84 6.39
C PHE A 99 6.40 -15.79 5.58
N ARG A 100 5.90 -16.21 4.40
CA ARG A 100 6.71 -16.85 3.36
C ARG A 100 7.15 -15.80 2.35
N TYR A 101 8.41 -15.88 1.92
CA TYR A 101 8.97 -14.94 0.94
C TYR A 101 9.18 -15.63 -0.39
N PHE A 102 8.70 -15.00 -1.46
CA PHE A 102 8.76 -15.56 -2.81
C PHE A 102 9.34 -14.59 -3.84
N GLU A 103 9.65 -15.11 -4.98
CA GLU A 103 10.02 -14.38 -6.19
C GLU A 103 9.20 -14.89 -7.37
N TRP A 104 8.99 -14.03 -8.36
CA TRP A 104 8.38 -14.41 -9.62
C TRP A 104 9.44 -15.02 -10.53
N THR A 105 9.15 -16.14 -11.16
CA THR A 105 9.97 -16.71 -12.22
C THR A 105 9.72 -15.99 -13.54
N MET A 106 10.53 -16.27 -14.57
CA MET A 106 10.31 -15.73 -15.92
C MET A 106 8.97 -16.18 -16.51
N GLU A 107 8.49 -17.36 -16.12
CA GLU A 107 7.19 -17.93 -16.50
C GLU A 107 6.02 -17.35 -15.70
N LYS A 108 6.25 -16.32 -14.86
CA LYS A 108 5.27 -15.69 -13.98
C LYS A 108 4.64 -16.65 -12.96
N THR A 109 5.38 -17.67 -12.55
CA THR A 109 5.01 -18.56 -11.44
C THR A 109 5.70 -18.13 -10.15
N VAL A 110 5.12 -18.50 -9.00
CA VAL A 110 5.68 -18.21 -7.68
C VAL A 110 6.71 -19.26 -7.32
N ARG A 111 7.92 -18.81 -6.95
CA ARG A 111 8.96 -19.65 -6.35
C ARG A 111 9.27 -19.16 -4.95
N TYR A 112 8.97 -19.98 -3.95
CA TYR A 112 9.29 -19.63 -2.57
C TYR A 112 10.78 -19.74 -2.31
N ARG A 113 11.33 -18.76 -1.57
CA ARG A 113 12.70 -18.82 -1.06
C ARG A 113 12.78 -19.75 0.15
N ARG A 114 13.95 -20.33 0.40
CA ARG A 114 14.21 -21.26 1.51
C ARG A 114 13.18 -22.41 1.54
N ASP A 115 12.84 -22.97 0.40
CA ASP A 115 11.87 -24.07 0.27
C ASP A 115 10.53 -23.81 0.97
N GLY A 116 10.11 -22.52 1.00
CA GLY A 116 8.85 -22.12 1.63
C GLY A 116 8.87 -22.03 3.15
N GLN A 117 10.02 -22.07 3.79
CA GLN A 117 10.14 -21.85 5.23
C GLN A 117 9.61 -20.47 5.64
N LEU A 118 9.06 -20.38 6.85
CA LEU A 118 8.62 -19.12 7.42
C LEU A 118 9.81 -18.24 7.80
N TYR A 119 9.63 -16.95 7.52
CA TYR A 119 10.49 -15.88 8.00
C TYR A 119 9.82 -15.25 9.20
N GLU A 120 10.40 -15.37 10.37
CA GLU A 120 9.99 -14.69 11.59
C GLU A 120 10.84 -13.44 11.76
N ARG A 121 10.22 -12.27 11.72
CA ARG A 121 10.93 -10.99 11.69
C ARG A 121 10.28 -9.98 12.60
N SER A 122 11.09 -9.10 13.15
CA SER A 122 10.64 -7.98 13.97
C SER A 122 10.48 -6.75 13.09
N PRO A 123 9.25 -6.31 12.75
CA PRO A 123 9.00 -5.18 11.87
C PRO A 123 9.25 -3.86 12.60
N TYR A 124 9.93 -2.90 11.97
CA TYR A 124 10.21 -1.59 12.55
C TYR A 124 9.65 -0.42 11.74
N ALA A 125 9.68 -0.52 10.42
CA ALA A 125 9.11 0.50 9.55
C ALA A 125 8.65 -0.06 8.21
N LEU A 126 7.70 0.63 7.59
CA LEU A 126 7.38 0.50 6.18
C LEU A 126 7.90 1.74 5.46
N VAL A 127 8.69 1.53 4.42
CA VAL A 127 9.24 2.58 3.57
C VAL A 127 8.63 2.45 2.19
N TRP A 128 8.15 3.58 1.64
CA TRP A 128 7.68 3.66 0.26
C TRP A 128 8.79 4.16 -0.63
N ASP A 129 9.18 3.36 -1.62
CA ASP A 129 10.20 3.71 -2.59
C ASP A 129 9.93 3.04 -3.94
N ASP A 130 10.18 3.75 -5.04
CA ASP A 130 9.94 3.30 -6.42
C ASP A 130 8.63 2.52 -6.59
N GLU A 131 7.54 3.11 -6.10
CA GLU A 131 6.18 2.56 -6.17
C GLU A 131 6.01 1.19 -5.47
N ASN A 132 6.89 0.83 -4.52
CA ASN A 132 6.81 -0.37 -3.72
C ASN A 132 6.91 -0.08 -2.22
N TYR A 133 6.29 -0.93 -1.41
CA TYR A 133 6.53 -0.94 0.02
C TYR A 133 7.66 -1.89 0.39
N TYR A 134 8.58 -1.39 1.19
CA TYR A 134 9.67 -2.14 1.77
C TYR A 134 9.48 -2.20 3.29
N LEU A 135 9.48 -3.41 3.82
CA LEU A 135 9.56 -3.61 5.26
C LEU A 135 11.02 -3.52 5.69
N VAL A 136 11.31 -2.64 6.64
CA VAL A 136 12.55 -2.62 7.40
C VAL A 136 12.33 -3.46 8.67
N ALA A 137 13.05 -4.55 8.81
CA ALA A 137 12.88 -5.50 9.92
C ALA A 137 14.22 -5.96 10.49
N TYR A 138 14.20 -6.33 11.76
CA TYR A 138 15.33 -7.00 12.40
C TYR A 138 15.23 -8.50 12.18
N ASP A 139 16.31 -9.09 11.68
CA ASP A 139 16.49 -10.52 11.49
C ASP A 139 17.41 -11.07 12.58
N HIS A 140 16.83 -11.70 13.59
CA HIS A 140 17.55 -12.33 14.68
C HIS A 140 18.17 -13.69 14.28
N THR A 141 17.73 -14.27 13.17
CA THR A 141 18.21 -15.56 12.66
C THR A 141 19.40 -15.42 11.71
N ALA A 142 19.70 -14.19 11.26
CA ALA A 142 20.85 -13.93 10.42
C ALA A 142 22.18 -14.04 11.20
N SER A 143 23.27 -14.29 10.50
CA SER A 143 24.62 -14.31 11.08
C SER A 143 25.50 -13.29 10.34
N PRO A 144 25.82 -12.11 10.95
CA PRO A 144 25.31 -11.62 12.22
C PRO A 144 23.83 -11.18 12.15
N PRO A 145 23.12 -11.17 13.30
CA PRO A 145 21.78 -10.56 13.37
C PRO A 145 21.82 -9.08 12.95
N GLY A 146 20.72 -8.59 12.36
CA GLY A 146 20.71 -7.19 11.92
C GLY A 146 19.52 -6.82 11.05
N ILE A 147 19.58 -5.61 10.51
CA ILE A 147 18.51 -5.04 9.67
C ILE A 147 18.48 -5.74 8.32
N ARG A 148 17.28 -6.06 7.86
CA ARG A 148 16.99 -6.60 6.54
C ARG A 148 15.78 -5.90 5.93
N HIS A 149 15.74 -5.87 4.59
CA HIS A 149 14.66 -5.27 3.83
C HIS A 149 13.92 -6.36 3.05
N TYR A 150 12.60 -6.24 3.07
CA TYR A 150 11.73 -7.17 2.35
C TYR A 150 10.70 -6.39 1.56
N ARG A 151 10.53 -6.69 0.29
CA ARG A 151 9.42 -6.14 -0.50
C ARG A 151 8.12 -6.78 -0.04
N VAL A 152 7.14 -5.96 0.29
CA VAL A 152 5.84 -6.43 0.83
C VAL A 152 5.04 -7.19 -0.23
N ASP A 153 5.16 -6.83 -1.50
CA ASP A 153 4.50 -7.52 -2.62
C ASP A 153 4.99 -8.97 -2.83
N LYS A 154 6.13 -9.33 -2.23
CA LYS A 154 6.71 -10.69 -2.27
C LYS A 154 6.48 -11.49 -0.99
N MET A 155 5.61 -11.03 -0.12
CA MET A 155 5.22 -11.75 1.09
C MET A 155 3.91 -12.51 0.86
N ALA A 156 3.85 -13.73 1.36
CA ALA A 156 2.65 -14.56 1.37
C ALA A 156 2.41 -15.12 2.77
N ASN A 157 1.14 -15.38 3.09
CA ASN A 157 0.72 -15.98 4.36
C ASN A 157 1.23 -15.18 5.58
N LEU A 158 1.12 -13.84 5.50
CA LEU A 158 1.54 -12.95 6.58
C LEU A 158 0.63 -13.11 7.79
N SER A 159 1.23 -13.28 8.96
CA SER A 159 0.55 -13.38 10.25
C SER A 159 1.32 -12.63 11.33
N VAL A 160 0.65 -12.35 12.44
CA VAL A 160 1.22 -11.70 13.63
C VAL A 160 1.19 -12.70 14.78
N PRO A 161 2.30 -13.38 15.06
CA PRO A 161 2.42 -14.26 16.20
C PRO A 161 2.43 -13.47 17.53
N GLU A 162 2.38 -14.17 18.67
CA GLU A 162 2.32 -13.51 20.00
C GLU A 162 3.67 -12.98 20.49
N GLU A 163 4.74 -13.38 19.86
CA GLU A 163 6.11 -13.01 20.22
C GLU A 163 6.36 -11.52 20.04
N SER A 164 7.01 -10.93 21.07
CA SER A 164 7.42 -9.53 21.03
C SER A 164 8.55 -9.30 20.05
N ARG A 165 8.67 -8.07 19.54
CA ARG A 165 9.76 -7.67 18.66
C ARG A 165 11.11 -7.77 19.35
N LEU A 166 12.11 -8.21 18.60
CA LEU A 166 13.52 -8.26 18.98
C LEU A 166 14.29 -7.11 18.30
N GLY A 167 15.49 -6.85 18.81
CA GLY A 167 16.41 -5.89 18.18
C GLY A 167 16.12 -4.43 18.52
N LYS A 168 15.40 -4.10 19.59
CA LYS A 168 15.09 -2.73 20.00
C LYS A 168 16.36 -1.87 20.11
N ALA A 169 17.41 -2.36 20.70
CA ALA A 169 18.68 -1.64 20.87
C ALA A 169 19.32 -1.22 19.52
N THR A 170 19.04 -1.94 18.44
CA THR A 170 19.51 -1.59 17.09
C THR A 170 18.82 -0.35 16.54
N PHE A 171 17.60 -0.06 17.04
CA PHE A 171 16.77 1.04 16.57
C PHE A 171 16.67 2.19 17.60
N ASP A 172 17.28 2.07 18.76
CA ASP A 172 17.33 3.14 19.74
C ASP A 172 18.15 4.31 19.18
N GLY A 173 17.52 5.49 19.08
CA GLY A 173 18.12 6.68 18.47
C GLY A 173 18.28 6.60 16.94
N PHE A 174 17.68 5.60 16.28
CA PHE A 174 17.81 5.39 14.85
C PHE A 174 16.89 6.35 14.07
N ASP A 175 17.50 7.21 13.27
CA ASP A 175 16.76 8.08 12.35
C ASP A 175 16.32 7.29 11.12
N MET A 176 15.08 6.80 11.18
CA MET A 176 14.49 6.01 10.10
C MET A 176 14.34 6.81 8.80
N ALA A 177 14.11 8.13 8.87
CA ALA A 177 13.96 8.97 7.68
C ALA A 177 15.30 9.14 6.97
N GLN A 178 16.37 9.41 7.75
CA GLN A 178 17.73 9.49 7.20
C GLN A 178 18.17 8.13 6.63
N TYR A 179 17.90 7.06 7.33
CA TYR A 179 18.22 5.70 6.87
C TYR A 179 17.52 5.34 5.57
N ALA A 180 16.21 5.59 5.49
CA ALA A 180 15.44 5.34 4.28
C ALA A 180 16.00 6.14 3.09
N LYS A 181 16.34 7.42 3.29
CA LYS A 181 16.96 8.26 2.27
C LYS A 181 18.32 7.72 1.80
N GLN A 182 19.15 7.19 2.71
CA GLN A 182 20.44 6.61 2.34
C GLN A 182 20.31 5.27 1.63
N MET A 183 19.41 4.41 2.08
CA MET A 183 19.30 3.05 1.57
C MET A 183 18.49 2.95 0.26
N PHE A 184 17.47 3.77 0.10
CA PHE A 184 16.57 3.72 -1.06
C PHE A 184 16.82 4.87 -2.04
N GLY A 185 17.26 6.05 -1.58
CA GLY A 185 17.58 7.20 -2.43
C GLY A 185 18.89 7.09 -3.22
N MET A 186 19.67 6.01 -3.05
CA MET A 186 20.91 5.77 -3.82
C MET A 186 20.66 5.17 -5.21
N PHE A 187 19.43 4.83 -5.54
CA PHE A 187 19.05 4.20 -6.81
C PHE A 187 18.18 5.09 -7.70
N GLY A 188 18.05 6.39 -7.37
CA GLY A 188 17.32 7.38 -8.13
C GLY A 188 18.24 8.29 -8.95
#